data_21400eb16133417accfdf9e9ce7deca8
#
_entry.id   21400eb16133417accfdf9e9ce7deca8
#
_cell.length_a   1.000
_cell.length_b   1.000
_cell.length_c   1.000
_cell.angle_alpha   90.00
_cell.angle_beta   90.00
_cell.angle_gamma   90.00
#
_symmetry.space_group_name_H-M   'P 1'
#
loop_
_entity.id
_entity.type
_entity.pdbx_description
1 polymer ?
#
loop_
_entity_poly.entity_id
_entity_poly.type
_entity_poly.pdbx_seq_one_letter_code
_entity_poly.pdbx_strand_id
1 'polypeptide(L)'
;RDWSSDVCSSDLMGLDYLQFLPVDLNYRNPAVFCEMADIMMFVANKGVDVLRLDAIPFIWKNLGTDCQNQPEAHLLLAAFRAVARIVAPTVIFKAEAIVPPHKLIAYLGEGPSIGKRCELAYHNQLMVLLWSTMATRQVTFLTHSLHQMPATPPGTTWLTYIRCHDDIGWAITDENAAEVGENGYLHRQFLNNFYSGNFPGSFAKGALFQYNPVTGDARISGMTASLVGLEQGIESGNLYRLSMGTRRILLMYSVIMAFGGIPIIYMGDELGQINDWSFQEDPAMANDTRWMHRPFMDWANAAQRQYPRSMTGYLYAGLRKLVEARASTPAIHGAAATHPMWTDNPHVFALLRQRAHGNLLLLANFHEHTQSVSADLIGYAGLIPREDVRDVLDHDGRPLIQDGRIFLEPYESKWLIDRLL
;
A
#
# COMPACT_ATOMS: atom_id res chain seq x y z
N ARG A 1 12.86 11.38 -34.77
CA ARG A 1 13.01 9.96 -35.14
C ARG A 1 11.64 9.33 -35.03
N ASP A 2 11.24 8.58 -36.07
CA ASP A 2 9.97 7.86 -36.02
C ASP A 2 10.20 6.54 -35.26
N TRP A 3 9.60 6.44 -34.10
CA TRP A 3 9.70 5.29 -33.20
C TRP A 3 8.76 4.15 -33.58
N SER A 4 7.85 4.40 -34.52
CA SER A 4 6.79 3.46 -34.88
C SER A 4 7.26 2.15 -35.49
N SER A 5 8.45 2.14 -36.11
CA SER A 5 9.03 0.94 -36.75
C SER A 5 9.81 0.02 -35.79
N ASP A 6 10.23 0.53 -34.61
CA ASP A 6 11.07 -0.19 -33.65
C ASP A 6 10.29 -0.66 -32.40
N VAL A 7 8.99 -0.37 -32.33
CA VAL A 7 8.11 -0.73 -31.25
C VAL A 7 7.63 -2.17 -31.44
N CYS A 8 7.59 -2.92 -30.36
CA CYS A 8 7.04 -4.27 -30.36
C CYS A 8 5.60 -4.24 -30.82
N SER A 9 5.31 -5.00 -31.84
CA SER A 9 3.99 -5.05 -32.41
C SER A 9 2.99 -5.70 -31.48
N SER A 10 1.75 -5.28 -31.62
CA SER A 10 0.54 -5.90 -31.09
C SER A 10 0.39 -7.40 -31.40
N ASP A 11 1.25 -7.94 -32.28
CA ASP A 11 1.23 -9.35 -32.72
C ASP A 11 1.63 -10.34 -31.62
N LEU A 12 2.13 -9.85 -30.47
CA LEU A 12 2.51 -10.68 -29.32
C LEU A 12 1.40 -10.85 -28.26
N MET A 13 0.35 -10.08 -28.37
CA MET A 13 -0.81 -10.17 -27.49
C MET A 13 -2.02 -10.56 -28.33
N GLY A 14 -2.24 -11.85 -28.50
CA GLY A 14 -3.48 -12.39 -29.07
C GLY A 14 -4.68 -12.15 -28.17
N LEU A 15 -4.92 -10.89 -27.81
CA LEU A 15 -6.10 -10.45 -27.07
C LEU A 15 -6.76 -9.37 -27.93
N ASP A 16 -7.89 -9.73 -28.51
CA ASP A 16 -8.85 -8.82 -29.14
C ASP A 16 -9.39 -7.79 -28.14
N TYR A 17 -8.55 -6.84 -27.74
CA TYR A 17 -8.97 -5.61 -27.09
C TYR A 17 -8.63 -4.43 -27.98
N LEU A 18 -9.56 -4.12 -28.89
CA LEU A 18 -9.63 -2.91 -29.68
C LEU A 18 -9.85 -1.66 -28.81
N GLN A 19 -8.96 -1.34 -27.90
CA GLN A 19 -8.96 -0.04 -27.24
C GLN A 19 -7.55 0.32 -26.79
N PHE A 20 -6.91 1.28 -27.45
CA PHE A 20 -5.75 2.09 -27.04
C PHE A 20 -4.89 1.52 -25.90
N LEU A 21 -4.43 0.29 -26.06
CA LEU A 21 -3.48 -0.30 -25.12
C LEU A 21 -2.12 0.37 -25.36
N PRO A 22 -1.41 0.78 -24.31
CA PRO A 22 -0.04 1.23 -24.46
C PRO A 22 0.79 0.13 -25.10
N VAL A 23 1.59 0.49 -26.11
CA VAL A 23 2.47 -0.43 -26.81
C VAL A 23 3.76 -0.56 -26.01
N ASP A 24 4.15 -1.80 -25.68
CA ASP A 24 5.41 -2.05 -24.98
C ASP A 24 6.61 -1.83 -25.90
N LEU A 25 7.68 -1.22 -25.38
CA LEU A 25 8.92 -1.01 -26.11
C LEU A 25 9.67 -2.33 -26.32
N ASN A 26 10.22 -2.53 -27.52
CA ASN A 26 10.98 -3.73 -27.85
C ASN A 26 12.43 -3.66 -27.33
N TYR A 27 12.66 -4.09 -26.10
CA TYR A 27 13.99 -4.13 -25.49
C TYR A 27 14.95 -5.18 -26.09
N ARG A 28 14.51 -6.02 -27.04
CA ARG A 28 15.42 -6.84 -27.86
C ARG A 28 16.25 -5.97 -28.81
N ASN A 29 15.78 -4.77 -29.13
CA ASN A 29 16.55 -3.77 -29.87
C ASN A 29 17.44 -2.99 -28.90
N PRO A 30 18.78 -3.10 -28.97
CA PRO A 30 19.68 -2.37 -28.09
C PRO A 30 19.54 -0.84 -28.16
N ALA A 31 19.07 -0.30 -29.29
CA ALA A 31 18.82 1.15 -29.41
C ALA A 31 17.76 1.64 -28.44
N VAL A 32 16.74 0.81 -28.11
CA VAL A 32 15.72 1.13 -27.10
C VAL A 32 16.36 1.28 -25.71
N PHE A 33 17.27 0.37 -25.36
CA PHE A 33 18.00 0.48 -24.09
C PHE A 33 18.82 1.79 -24.01
N CYS A 34 19.58 2.11 -25.07
CA CYS A 34 20.40 3.32 -25.09
C CYS A 34 19.55 4.58 -24.94
N GLU A 35 18.48 4.69 -25.71
CA GLU A 35 17.60 5.85 -25.65
C GLU A 35 16.90 5.98 -24.30
N MET A 36 16.40 4.87 -23.72
CA MET A 36 15.80 4.93 -22.39
C MET A 36 16.82 5.28 -21.31
N ALA A 37 18.08 4.83 -21.44
CA ALA A 37 19.14 5.26 -20.54
C ALA A 37 19.40 6.76 -20.64
N ASP A 38 19.45 7.32 -21.87
CA ASP A 38 19.61 8.75 -22.10
C ASP A 38 18.44 9.55 -21.51
N ILE A 39 17.19 9.09 -21.67
CA ILE A 39 16.01 9.70 -21.05
C ILE A 39 16.12 9.67 -19.53
N MET A 40 16.50 8.55 -18.94
CA MET A 40 16.67 8.41 -17.48
C MET A 40 17.72 9.41 -16.96
N MET A 41 18.85 9.54 -17.65
CA MET A 41 19.92 10.47 -17.26
C MET A 41 19.51 11.93 -17.51
N PHE A 42 18.74 12.21 -18.55
CA PHE A 42 18.15 13.53 -18.75
C PHE A 42 17.24 13.94 -17.59
N VAL A 43 16.35 13.03 -17.15
CA VAL A 43 15.44 13.27 -16.03
C VAL A 43 16.22 13.44 -14.72
N ALA A 44 17.24 12.61 -14.48
CA ALA A 44 18.13 12.75 -13.33
C ALA A 44 18.85 14.12 -13.30
N ASN A 45 19.33 14.60 -14.48
CA ASN A 45 19.96 15.91 -14.61
C ASN A 45 19.00 17.09 -14.35
N LYS A 46 17.68 16.86 -14.35
CA LYS A 46 16.68 17.85 -13.92
C LYS A 46 16.46 17.89 -12.41
N GLY A 47 17.22 17.10 -11.64
CA GLY A 47 17.15 17.07 -10.17
C GLY A 47 16.20 16.00 -9.61
N VAL A 48 15.89 14.96 -10.38
CA VAL A 48 15.10 13.82 -9.90
C VAL A 48 16.00 12.82 -9.18
N ASP A 49 15.71 12.55 -7.91
CA ASP A 49 16.49 11.65 -7.06
C ASP A 49 16.01 10.19 -7.13
N VAL A 50 14.73 9.96 -7.44
CA VAL A 50 14.12 8.63 -7.47
C VAL A 50 13.42 8.39 -8.81
N LEU A 51 13.84 7.39 -9.56
CA LEU A 51 13.18 6.97 -10.80
C LEU A 51 12.24 5.79 -10.53
N ARG A 52 10.94 5.96 -10.77
CA ARG A 52 9.97 4.86 -10.76
C ARG A 52 10.04 4.12 -12.11
N LEU A 53 10.38 2.86 -12.04
CA LEU A 53 10.42 1.97 -13.20
C LEU A 53 9.07 1.24 -13.29
N ASP A 54 8.25 1.71 -14.21
CA ASP A 54 6.88 1.25 -14.42
C ASP A 54 6.85 -0.14 -15.06
N ALA A 55 5.95 -0.99 -14.61
CA ALA A 55 5.65 -2.32 -15.16
C ALA A 55 6.91 -3.16 -15.47
N ILE A 56 7.97 -3.00 -14.68
CA ILE A 56 9.28 -3.62 -14.96
C ILE A 56 9.28 -5.14 -15.10
N PRO A 57 8.36 -5.91 -14.48
CA PRO A 57 8.26 -7.36 -14.73
C PRO A 57 7.95 -7.74 -16.17
N PHE A 58 7.39 -6.82 -16.95
CA PHE A 58 6.85 -7.09 -18.28
C PHE A 58 7.70 -6.52 -19.43
N ILE A 59 8.83 -5.86 -19.14
CA ILE A 59 9.63 -5.15 -20.16
C ILE A 59 10.30 -6.08 -21.19
N TRP A 60 10.39 -7.39 -20.90
CA TRP A 60 10.96 -8.36 -21.83
C TRP A 60 9.92 -9.38 -22.29
N LYS A 61 9.80 -9.53 -23.61
CA LYS A 61 8.81 -10.42 -24.22
C LYS A 61 9.47 -11.68 -24.76
N ASN A 62 8.97 -12.84 -24.32
CA ASN A 62 9.33 -14.16 -24.83
C ASN A 62 8.06 -14.88 -25.31
N LEU A 63 7.97 -15.15 -26.62
CA LEU A 63 6.84 -15.90 -27.19
C LEU A 63 6.71 -17.27 -26.52
N GLY A 64 5.48 -17.65 -26.21
CA GLY A 64 5.18 -18.93 -25.56
C GLY A 64 5.34 -18.93 -24.02
N THR A 65 5.63 -17.76 -23.42
CA THR A 65 5.64 -17.55 -21.96
C THR A 65 4.56 -16.55 -21.54
N ASP A 66 4.42 -16.33 -20.23
CA ASP A 66 3.58 -15.26 -19.67
C ASP A 66 4.19 -13.85 -19.84
N CYS A 67 5.39 -13.74 -20.43
CA CYS A 67 6.15 -12.50 -20.59
C CYS A 67 6.36 -11.73 -19.27
N GLN A 68 6.33 -12.41 -18.13
CA GLN A 68 6.50 -11.81 -16.82
C GLN A 68 7.76 -12.35 -16.13
N ASN A 69 8.49 -11.48 -15.43
CA ASN A 69 9.68 -11.85 -14.64
C ASN A 69 10.76 -12.60 -15.44
N GLN A 70 10.89 -12.30 -16.72
CA GLN A 70 11.89 -12.96 -17.57
C GLN A 70 13.31 -12.60 -17.09
N PRO A 71 14.29 -13.53 -17.19
CA PRO A 71 15.67 -13.28 -16.76
C PRO A 71 16.29 -12.02 -17.37
N GLU A 72 15.95 -11.74 -18.61
CA GLU A 72 16.45 -10.58 -19.36
C GLU A 72 15.92 -9.26 -18.80
N ALA A 73 14.72 -9.22 -18.23
CA ALA A 73 14.21 -8.03 -17.56
C ALA A 73 15.11 -7.66 -16.36
N HIS A 74 15.58 -8.65 -15.61
CA HIS A 74 16.51 -8.44 -14.51
C HIS A 74 17.91 -8.01 -14.97
N LEU A 75 18.36 -8.47 -16.16
CA LEU A 75 19.62 -8.02 -16.76
C LEU A 75 19.55 -6.58 -17.22
N LEU A 76 18.45 -6.19 -17.89
CA LEU A 76 18.19 -4.80 -18.28
C LEU A 76 18.17 -3.87 -17.08
N LEU A 77 17.47 -4.27 -16.01
CA LEU A 77 17.44 -3.50 -14.77
C LEU A 77 18.85 -3.30 -14.18
N ALA A 78 19.66 -4.36 -14.15
CA ALA A 78 21.05 -4.26 -13.67
C ALA A 78 21.91 -3.36 -14.58
N ALA A 79 21.69 -3.40 -15.89
CA ALA A 79 22.39 -2.53 -16.84
C ALA A 79 22.00 -1.06 -16.64
N PHE A 80 20.70 -0.72 -16.53
CA PHE A 80 20.25 0.63 -16.19
C PHE A 80 20.84 1.12 -14.86
N ARG A 81 20.87 0.24 -13.86
CA ARG A 81 21.46 0.57 -12.56
C ARG A 81 22.95 0.85 -12.65
N ALA A 82 23.69 0.09 -13.47
CA ALA A 82 25.12 0.33 -13.71
C ALA A 82 25.36 1.68 -14.39
N VAL A 83 24.59 2.02 -15.42
CA VAL A 83 24.65 3.35 -16.08
C VAL A 83 24.38 4.46 -15.09
N ALA A 84 23.28 4.37 -14.32
CA ALA A 84 22.94 5.37 -13.33
C ALA A 84 24.05 5.56 -12.28
N ARG A 85 24.68 4.49 -11.82
CA ARG A 85 25.79 4.57 -10.85
C ARG A 85 27.03 5.29 -11.37
N ILE A 86 27.28 5.20 -12.67
CA ILE A 86 28.43 5.86 -13.29
C ILE A 86 28.14 7.35 -13.47
N VAL A 87 26.93 7.70 -13.94
CA VAL A 87 26.59 9.07 -14.37
C VAL A 87 25.93 9.88 -13.27
N ALA A 88 25.05 9.28 -12.47
CA ALA A 88 24.25 9.90 -11.41
C ALA A 88 24.16 8.96 -10.18
N PRO A 89 25.25 8.79 -9.42
CA PRO A 89 25.38 7.75 -8.39
C PRO A 89 24.39 7.87 -7.23
N THR A 90 23.84 9.06 -6.99
CA THR A 90 22.85 9.34 -5.93
C THR A 90 21.42 8.99 -6.32
N VAL A 91 21.13 8.80 -7.61
CA VAL A 91 19.79 8.42 -8.07
C VAL A 91 19.51 6.98 -7.68
N ILE A 92 18.33 6.74 -7.12
CA ILE A 92 17.85 5.41 -6.73
C ILE A 92 16.65 4.98 -7.57
N PHE A 93 16.45 3.68 -7.68
CA PHE A 93 15.38 3.10 -8.46
C PHE A 93 14.27 2.55 -7.58
N LYS A 94 13.04 2.79 -8.01
CA LYS A 94 11.80 2.28 -7.40
C LYS A 94 11.12 1.31 -8.38
N ALA A 95 11.08 0.02 -8.04
CA ALA A 95 10.40 -0.99 -8.85
C ALA A 95 8.88 -0.87 -8.68
N GLU A 96 8.17 -0.71 -9.78
CA GLU A 96 6.77 -1.07 -9.85
C GLU A 96 6.68 -2.50 -10.40
N ALA A 97 6.54 -3.45 -9.47
CA ALA A 97 6.52 -4.87 -9.75
C ALA A 97 5.41 -5.52 -8.91
N ILE A 98 4.22 -5.63 -9.49
CA ILE A 98 3.07 -6.27 -8.84
C ILE A 98 3.13 -7.76 -9.11
N VAL A 99 3.95 -8.43 -8.32
CA VAL A 99 4.25 -9.87 -8.41
C VAL A 99 4.21 -10.49 -7.02
N PRO A 100 4.10 -11.83 -6.90
CA PRO A 100 4.16 -12.51 -5.60
C PRO A 100 5.42 -12.12 -4.81
N PRO A 101 5.34 -12.04 -3.47
CA PRO A 101 6.43 -11.54 -2.62
C PRO A 101 7.78 -12.21 -2.86
N HIS A 102 7.81 -13.54 -3.05
CA HIS A 102 9.04 -14.28 -3.31
C HIS A 102 9.71 -13.90 -4.64
N LYS A 103 8.94 -13.47 -5.67
CA LYS A 103 9.47 -12.96 -6.94
C LYS A 103 9.87 -11.49 -6.85
N LEU A 104 9.24 -10.73 -5.96
CA LEU A 104 9.49 -9.29 -5.81
C LEU A 104 10.92 -9.01 -5.31
N ILE A 105 11.46 -9.85 -4.42
CA ILE A 105 12.82 -9.70 -3.88
C ILE A 105 13.87 -9.69 -4.98
N ALA A 106 13.65 -10.43 -6.07
CA ALA A 106 14.56 -10.41 -7.21
C ALA A 106 14.75 -9.00 -7.80
N TYR A 107 13.75 -8.10 -7.72
CA TYR A 107 13.86 -6.71 -8.17
C TYR A 107 14.65 -5.82 -7.20
N LEU A 108 14.79 -6.21 -5.95
CA LEU A 108 15.64 -5.55 -4.95
C LEU A 108 17.08 -6.11 -4.97
N GLY A 109 17.26 -7.30 -5.56
CA GLY A 109 18.54 -7.98 -5.71
C GLY A 109 18.73 -9.13 -4.73
N GLU A 110 19.20 -10.27 -5.25
CA GLU A 110 19.48 -11.49 -4.51
C GLU A 110 20.90 -11.97 -4.78
N GLY A 111 21.56 -12.55 -3.79
CA GLY A 111 22.90 -13.11 -3.93
C GLY A 111 23.89 -12.12 -4.58
N PRO A 112 24.50 -12.42 -5.72
CA PRO A 112 25.47 -11.55 -6.39
C PRO A 112 24.85 -10.25 -6.95
N SER A 113 23.51 -10.14 -7.04
CA SER A 113 22.81 -8.97 -7.53
C SER A 113 22.39 -7.98 -6.44
N ILE A 114 22.68 -8.27 -5.16
CA ILE A 114 22.45 -7.32 -4.05
C ILE A 114 23.14 -5.99 -4.36
N GLY A 115 22.37 -4.90 -4.21
CA GLY A 115 22.81 -3.54 -4.50
C GLY A 115 22.98 -3.22 -5.99
N LYS A 116 22.60 -4.07 -6.93
CA LYS A 116 22.75 -3.88 -8.39
C LYS A 116 21.40 -3.74 -9.11
N ARG A 117 20.29 -3.60 -8.38
CA ARG A 117 18.94 -3.46 -8.91
C ARG A 117 18.24 -2.26 -8.26
N CYS A 118 16.98 -2.37 -7.91
CA CYS A 118 16.25 -1.28 -7.25
C CYS A 118 16.54 -1.23 -5.75
N GLU A 119 16.48 -0.04 -5.19
CA GLU A 119 16.55 0.20 -3.75
C GLU A 119 15.17 0.17 -3.09
N LEU A 120 14.12 0.45 -3.87
CA LEU A 120 12.74 0.57 -3.39
C LEU A 120 11.81 -0.35 -4.17
N ALA A 121 10.83 -0.95 -3.48
CA ALA A 121 9.72 -1.65 -4.10
C ALA A 121 8.43 -1.38 -3.35
N TYR A 122 7.29 -1.40 -4.05
CA TYR A 122 5.98 -1.26 -3.43
C TYR A 122 5.63 -2.49 -2.59
N HIS A 123 5.13 -2.27 -1.37
CA HIS A 123 4.63 -3.33 -0.52
C HIS A 123 3.16 -3.64 -0.85
N ASN A 124 2.92 -4.16 -2.05
CA ASN A 124 1.57 -4.43 -2.54
C ASN A 124 0.79 -5.39 -1.64
N GLN A 125 1.45 -6.44 -1.11
CA GLN A 125 0.83 -7.41 -0.22
C GLN A 125 0.24 -6.75 1.05
N LEU A 126 0.98 -5.83 1.68
CA LEU A 126 0.47 -5.09 2.84
C LEU A 126 -0.78 -4.29 2.46
N MET A 127 -0.74 -3.58 1.35
CA MET A 127 -1.86 -2.77 0.85
C MET A 127 -3.12 -3.62 0.67
N VAL A 128 -3.03 -4.72 -0.06
CA VAL A 128 -4.16 -5.63 -0.33
C VAL A 128 -4.72 -6.22 0.96
N LEU A 129 -3.84 -6.68 1.86
CA LEU A 129 -4.27 -7.30 3.11
C LEU A 129 -4.88 -6.31 4.09
N LEU A 130 -4.47 -5.04 4.08
CA LEU A 130 -5.14 -3.99 4.86
C LEU A 130 -6.58 -3.79 4.39
N TRP A 131 -6.83 -3.75 3.09
CA TRP A 131 -8.19 -3.68 2.55
C TRP A 131 -8.99 -4.95 2.85
N SER A 132 -8.39 -6.13 2.71
CA SER A 132 -9.03 -7.39 3.09
C SER A 132 -9.43 -7.38 4.57
N THR A 133 -8.52 -7.01 5.45
CA THR A 133 -8.76 -6.93 6.90
C THR A 133 -9.84 -5.90 7.25
N MET A 134 -9.86 -4.75 6.57
CA MET A 134 -10.89 -3.71 6.77
C MET A 134 -12.30 -4.21 6.41
N ALA A 135 -12.43 -5.03 5.37
CA ALA A 135 -13.71 -5.60 4.95
C ALA A 135 -14.16 -6.76 5.85
N THR A 136 -13.24 -7.67 6.19
CA THR A 136 -13.52 -8.88 6.98
C THR A 136 -13.53 -8.62 8.48
N ARG A 137 -12.84 -7.57 8.95
CA ARG A 137 -12.56 -7.30 10.36
C ARG A 137 -11.72 -8.39 11.05
N GLN A 138 -11.04 -9.25 10.26
CA GLN A 138 -10.22 -10.37 10.73
C GLN A 138 -8.76 -10.14 10.35
N VAL A 139 -7.86 -10.16 11.34
CA VAL A 139 -6.42 -9.90 11.12
C VAL A 139 -5.62 -11.17 10.83
N THR A 140 -6.23 -12.34 10.91
CA THR A 140 -5.55 -13.64 10.76
C THR A 140 -4.79 -13.72 9.46
N PHE A 141 -5.43 -13.39 8.33
CA PHE A 141 -4.80 -13.47 7.02
C PHE A 141 -3.66 -12.44 6.88
N LEU A 142 -3.87 -11.20 7.36
CA LEU A 142 -2.83 -10.18 7.38
C LEU A 142 -1.61 -10.65 8.18
N THR A 143 -1.82 -11.10 9.42
CA THR A 143 -0.75 -11.55 10.30
C THR A 143 0.01 -12.73 9.71
N HIS A 144 -0.70 -13.77 9.24
CA HIS A 144 -0.11 -14.96 8.63
C HIS A 144 0.76 -14.62 7.41
N SER A 145 0.20 -13.89 6.45
CA SER A 145 0.93 -13.57 5.22
C SER A 145 2.15 -12.69 5.46
N LEU A 146 2.09 -11.77 6.44
CA LEU A 146 3.23 -10.95 6.79
C LEU A 146 4.35 -11.74 7.48
N HIS A 147 4.04 -12.84 8.18
CA HIS A 147 5.07 -13.76 8.70
C HIS A 147 5.84 -14.47 7.58
N GLN A 148 5.23 -14.65 6.42
CA GLN A 148 5.86 -15.30 5.27
C GLN A 148 6.61 -14.32 4.35
N MET A 149 6.53 -13.00 4.63
CA MET A 149 7.22 -12.01 3.81
C MET A 149 8.73 -12.19 3.89
N PRO A 150 9.42 -12.28 2.75
CA PRO A 150 10.87 -12.34 2.74
C PRO A 150 11.47 -11.03 3.26
N ALA A 151 12.62 -11.13 3.93
CA ALA A 151 13.38 -9.97 4.35
C ALA A 151 13.93 -9.21 3.14
N THR A 152 13.91 -7.88 3.20
CA THR A 152 14.52 -7.05 2.17
C THR A 152 16.05 -7.13 2.23
N PRO A 153 16.76 -7.16 1.08
CA PRO A 153 18.21 -7.11 1.04
C PRO A 153 18.77 -5.83 1.70
N PRO A 154 20.00 -5.87 2.22
CA PRO A 154 20.66 -4.69 2.78
C PRO A 154 20.67 -3.52 1.78
N GLY A 155 20.37 -2.31 2.28
CA GLY A 155 20.31 -1.10 1.47
C GLY A 155 19.02 -0.92 0.66
N THR A 156 18.04 -1.79 0.86
CA THR A 156 16.73 -1.70 0.20
C THR A 156 15.61 -1.56 1.23
N THR A 157 14.45 -1.05 0.81
CA THR A 157 13.29 -0.93 1.68
C THR A 157 11.97 -0.90 0.91
N TRP A 158 10.88 -1.06 1.66
CA TRP A 158 9.51 -0.99 1.14
C TRP A 158 9.00 0.45 1.00
N LEU A 159 8.16 0.65 -0.02
CA LEU A 159 7.21 1.76 -0.06
C LEU A 159 5.88 1.23 0.46
N THR A 160 5.46 1.69 1.62
CA THR A 160 4.19 1.30 2.23
C THR A 160 3.10 2.30 1.85
N TYR A 161 1.93 1.80 1.50
CA TYR A 161 0.83 2.64 1.02
C TYR A 161 -0.51 1.92 1.21
N ILE A 162 -1.60 2.66 1.20
CA ILE A 162 -2.95 2.09 1.24
C ILE A 162 -3.62 2.11 -0.13
N ARG A 163 -3.25 3.03 -0.99
CA ARG A 163 -3.62 3.10 -2.41
C ARG A 163 -2.69 4.04 -3.18
N CYS A 164 -2.77 4.02 -4.50
CA CYS A 164 -2.08 4.94 -5.39
C CYS A 164 -3.02 5.42 -6.53
N HIS A 165 -2.47 5.90 -7.64
CA HIS A 165 -3.22 6.32 -8.83
C HIS A 165 -3.83 5.15 -9.62
N ASP A 166 -3.42 3.91 -9.32
CA ASP A 166 -3.93 2.70 -9.96
C ASP A 166 -5.01 2.03 -9.10
N ASP A 167 -5.68 1.06 -9.70
CA ASP A 167 -6.67 0.22 -9.07
C ASP A 167 -6.07 -0.68 -7.98
N ILE A 168 -6.93 -1.19 -7.11
CA ILE A 168 -6.58 -2.19 -6.10
C ILE A 168 -6.85 -3.57 -6.68
N GLY A 169 -5.77 -4.26 -7.09
CA GLY A 169 -5.84 -5.66 -7.52
C GLY A 169 -5.68 -6.60 -6.33
N TRP A 170 -6.55 -7.61 -6.25
CA TRP A 170 -6.51 -8.58 -5.16
C TRP A 170 -5.40 -9.61 -5.38
N ALA A 171 -4.18 -9.28 -4.96
CA ALA A 171 -3.03 -10.20 -4.98
C ALA A 171 -3.15 -11.26 -3.87
N ILE A 172 -4.27 -11.99 -3.86
CA ILE A 172 -4.60 -13.09 -2.94
C ILE A 172 -4.68 -14.36 -3.77
N THR A 173 -3.74 -15.27 -3.60
CA THR A 173 -3.77 -16.57 -4.29
C THR A 173 -4.63 -17.57 -3.53
N ASP A 174 -5.09 -18.62 -4.21
CA ASP A 174 -5.88 -19.67 -3.59
C ASP A 174 -5.06 -20.45 -2.55
N GLU A 175 -3.74 -20.62 -2.82
CA GLU A 175 -2.81 -21.26 -1.91
C GLU A 175 -2.66 -20.48 -0.61
N ASN A 176 -2.37 -19.16 -0.70
CA ASN A 176 -2.21 -18.32 0.49
C ASN A 176 -3.50 -18.23 1.33
N ALA A 177 -4.66 -18.21 0.68
CA ALA A 177 -5.94 -18.22 1.37
C ALA A 177 -6.22 -19.56 2.08
N ALA A 178 -5.87 -20.67 1.44
CA ALA A 178 -6.05 -22.01 1.99
C ALA A 178 -5.20 -22.23 3.27
N GLU A 179 -4.05 -21.59 3.39
CA GLU A 179 -3.19 -21.67 4.58
C GLU A 179 -3.84 -21.10 5.86
N VAL A 180 -4.82 -20.21 5.70
CA VAL A 180 -5.62 -19.66 6.80
C VAL A 180 -7.06 -20.23 6.83
N GLY A 181 -7.34 -21.26 6.03
CA GLY A 181 -8.64 -21.91 5.99
C GLY A 181 -9.70 -21.21 5.14
N GLU A 182 -9.27 -20.26 4.29
CA GLU A 182 -10.13 -19.47 3.41
C GLU A 182 -10.13 -20.03 1.99
N ASN A 183 -11.18 -19.74 1.23
CA ASN A 183 -11.23 -19.99 -0.20
C ASN A 183 -10.85 -18.73 -0.96
N GLY A 184 -9.73 -18.71 -1.67
CA GLY A 184 -9.19 -17.52 -2.31
C GLY A 184 -10.13 -16.89 -3.34
N TYR A 185 -10.78 -17.71 -4.17
CA TYR A 185 -11.76 -17.24 -5.15
C TYR A 185 -12.97 -16.57 -4.46
N LEU A 186 -13.60 -17.23 -3.49
CA LEU A 186 -14.74 -16.66 -2.76
C LEU A 186 -14.36 -15.39 -1.99
N HIS A 187 -13.15 -15.36 -1.45
CA HIS A 187 -12.63 -14.19 -0.75
C HIS A 187 -12.47 -12.99 -1.70
N ARG A 188 -11.87 -13.18 -2.89
CA ARG A 188 -11.78 -12.13 -3.91
C ARG A 188 -13.15 -11.65 -4.37
N GLN A 189 -14.12 -12.57 -4.56
CA GLN A 189 -15.50 -12.21 -4.90
C GLN A 189 -16.18 -11.41 -3.78
N PHE A 190 -15.97 -11.79 -2.52
CA PHE A 190 -16.44 -11.02 -1.38
C PHE A 190 -15.89 -9.60 -1.40
N LEU A 191 -14.57 -9.43 -1.61
CA LEU A 191 -13.94 -8.12 -1.65
C LEU A 191 -14.47 -7.26 -2.83
N ASN A 192 -14.65 -7.85 -4.01
CA ASN A 192 -15.26 -7.18 -5.15
C ASN A 192 -16.67 -6.64 -4.81
N ASN A 193 -17.51 -7.49 -4.23
CA ASN A 193 -18.87 -7.09 -3.85
C ASN A 193 -18.87 -6.08 -2.70
N PHE A 194 -17.99 -6.24 -1.73
CA PHE A 194 -17.90 -5.33 -0.60
C PHE A 194 -17.47 -3.93 -1.05
N TYR A 195 -16.38 -3.83 -1.79
CA TYR A 195 -15.84 -2.51 -2.18
C TYR A 195 -16.60 -1.83 -3.32
N SER A 196 -17.36 -2.56 -4.12
CA SER A 196 -18.31 -1.97 -5.07
C SER A 196 -19.64 -1.55 -4.42
N GLY A 197 -19.83 -1.80 -3.12
CA GLY A 197 -21.06 -1.48 -2.40
C GLY A 197 -22.20 -2.48 -2.60
N ASN A 198 -21.98 -3.57 -3.33
CA ASN A 198 -23.00 -4.58 -3.63
C ASN A 198 -23.20 -5.61 -2.49
N PHE A 199 -22.28 -5.66 -1.53
CA PHE A 199 -22.41 -6.56 -0.38
C PHE A 199 -23.31 -5.94 0.70
N PRO A 200 -24.34 -6.65 1.21
CA PRO A 200 -25.20 -6.13 2.27
C PRO A 200 -24.40 -5.69 3.51
N GLY A 201 -24.59 -4.46 3.95
CA GLY A 201 -23.86 -3.88 5.07
C GLY A 201 -22.49 -3.30 4.72
N SER A 202 -22.09 -3.30 3.45
CA SER A 202 -20.89 -2.57 3.01
C SER A 202 -21.06 -1.07 3.25
N PHE A 203 -19.96 -0.45 3.66
CA PHE A 203 -19.83 0.99 3.76
C PHE A 203 -19.15 1.60 2.52
N ALA A 204 -18.61 0.79 1.62
CA ALA A 204 -17.78 1.26 0.51
C ALA A 204 -18.58 1.74 -0.69
N LYS A 205 -17.99 2.67 -1.45
CA LYS A 205 -18.46 3.17 -2.74
C LYS A 205 -17.29 3.18 -3.74
N GLY A 206 -16.96 2.03 -4.27
CA GLY A 206 -15.99 1.88 -5.36
C GLY A 206 -16.66 1.36 -6.62
N ALA A 207 -15.85 1.15 -7.67
CA ALA A 207 -16.30 0.53 -8.91
C ALA A 207 -15.36 -0.62 -9.32
N LEU A 208 -15.95 -1.65 -9.94
CA LEU A 208 -15.17 -2.72 -10.53
C LEU A 208 -14.37 -2.21 -11.73
N PHE A 209 -13.11 -2.64 -11.81
CA PHE A 209 -12.23 -2.37 -12.93
C PHE A 209 -11.77 -3.69 -13.55
N GLN A 210 -11.75 -3.77 -14.88
CA GLN A 210 -11.35 -4.96 -15.64
C GLN A 210 -12.06 -6.25 -15.16
N TYR A 211 -13.38 -6.18 -14.97
CA TYR A 211 -14.15 -7.35 -14.60
C TYR A 211 -14.09 -8.42 -15.71
N ASN A 212 -13.66 -9.62 -15.34
CA ASN A 212 -13.63 -10.77 -16.23
C ASN A 212 -14.89 -11.62 -15.99
N PRO A 213 -15.84 -11.69 -16.93
CA PRO A 213 -17.08 -12.42 -16.76
C PRO A 213 -16.91 -13.95 -16.71
N VAL A 214 -15.75 -14.46 -17.17
CA VAL A 214 -15.47 -15.91 -17.16
C VAL A 214 -14.94 -16.35 -15.80
N THR A 215 -14.00 -15.60 -15.21
CA THR A 215 -13.39 -15.96 -13.92
C THR A 215 -14.08 -15.26 -12.75
N GLY A 216 -14.87 -14.21 -13.00
CA GLY A 216 -15.43 -13.34 -11.96
C GLY A 216 -14.38 -12.42 -11.30
N ASP A 217 -13.12 -12.49 -11.68
CA ASP A 217 -12.09 -11.62 -11.13
C ASP A 217 -12.28 -10.17 -11.57
N ALA A 218 -11.96 -9.26 -10.66
CA ALA A 218 -11.96 -7.83 -10.89
C ALA A 218 -10.95 -7.16 -9.98
N ARG A 219 -10.73 -5.89 -10.25
CA ARG A 219 -10.00 -4.95 -9.39
C ARG A 219 -10.96 -3.87 -8.92
N ILE A 220 -10.56 -3.07 -7.94
CA ILE A 220 -11.40 -2.00 -7.40
C ILE A 220 -10.75 -0.64 -7.66
N SER A 221 -11.56 0.27 -8.20
CA SER A 221 -11.26 1.70 -8.27
C SER A 221 -12.03 2.45 -7.18
N GLY A 222 -11.39 3.44 -6.57
CA GLY A 222 -12.02 4.32 -5.58
C GLY A 222 -11.02 5.12 -4.76
N MET A 223 -11.43 6.31 -4.31
CA MET A 223 -10.69 7.09 -3.32
C MET A 223 -10.78 6.41 -1.95
N THR A 224 -9.74 6.54 -1.13
CA THR A 224 -9.74 5.99 0.23
C THR A 224 -10.99 6.39 1.01
N ALA A 225 -11.36 7.66 0.97
CA ALA A 225 -12.54 8.17 1.67
C ALA A 225 -13.84 7.46 1.25
N SER A 226 -13.98 7.18 -0.04
CA SER A 226 -15.15 6.48 -0.59
C SER A 226 -15.16 4.99 -0.22
N LEU A 227 -14.00 4.35 -0.27
CA LEU A 227 -13.85 2.93 0.04
C LEU A 227 -14.01 2.61 1.54
N VAL A 228 -13.74 3.58 2.44
CA VAL A 228 -13.91 3.40 3.90
C VAL A 228 -15.25 3.93 4.44
N GLY A 229 -16.13 4.41 3.55
CA GLY A 229 -17.49 4.81 3.91
C GLY A 229 -17.67 6.27 4.30
N LEU A 230 -16.66 7.12 4.10
CA LEU A 230 -16.78 8.56 4.37
C LEU A 230 -17.77 9.21 3.40
N GLU A 231 -17.72 8.85 2.10
CA GLU A 231 -18.64 9.33 1.08
C GLU A 231 -20.10 9.02 1.42
N GLN A 232 -20.42 7.79 1.82
CA GLN A 232 -21.76 7.44 2.30
C GLN A 232 -22.18 8.26 3.53
N GLY A 233 -21.23 8.56 4.41
CA GLY A 233 -21.46 9.42 5.58
C GLY A 233 -21.83 10.86 5.18
N ILE A 234 -21.13 11.43 4.18
CA ILE A 234 -21.37 12.76 3.65
C ILE A 234 -22.77 12.82 3.01
N GLU A 235 -23.08 11.88 2.10
CA GLU A 235 -24.36 11.83 1.39
C GLU A 235 -25.56 11.68 2.30
N SER A 236 -25.42 10.85 3.34
CA SER A 236 -26.52 10.61 4.31
C SER A 236 -26.58 11.62 5.43
N GLY A 237 -25.59 12.51 5.58
CA GLY A 237 -25.47 13.41 6.72
C GLY A 237 -25.28 12.66 8.07
N ASN A 238 -24.84 11.40 8.03
CA ASN A 238 -24.77 10.56 9.22
C ASN A 238 -23.42 10.74 9.93
N LEU A 239 -23.43 11.44 11.07
CA LEU A 239 -22.22 11.75 11.85
C LEU A 239 -21.48 10.50 12.35
N TYR A 240 -22.18 9.41 12.66
CA TYR A 240 -21.54 8.15 13.05
C TYR A 240 -20.73 7.57 11.89
N ARG A 241 -21.31 7.51 10.68
CA ARG A 241 -20.59 7.05 9.47
C ARG A 241 -19.38 7.92 9.14
N LEU A 242 -19.52 9.25 9.27
CA LEU A 242 -18.42 10.19 9.09
C LEU A 242 -17.28 9.91 10.06
N SER A 243 -17.61 9.76 11.36
CA SER A 243 -16.62 9.43 12.38
C SER A 243 -15.93 8.09 12.11
N MET A 244 -16.69 7.04 11.79
CA MET A 244 -16.11 5.73 11.49
C MET A 244 -15.24 5.74 10.23
N GLY A 245 -15.66 6.42 9.16
CA GLY A 245 -14.88 6.57 7.93
C GLY A 245 -13.54 7.25 8.20
N THR A 246 -13.54 8.36 8.93
CA THR A 246 -12.32 9.07 9.32
C THR A 246 -11.38 8.22 10.18
N ARG A 247 -11.92 7.49 11.15
CA ARG A 247 -11.12 6.57 12.00
C ARG A 247 -10.48 5.46 11.17
N ARG A 248 -11.19 4.88 10.18
CA ARG A 248 -10.64 3.85 9.27
C ARG A 248 -9.48 4.39 8.44
N ILE A 249 -9.57 5.62 7.93
CA ILE A 249 -8.45 6.26 7.21
C ILE A 249 -7.24 6.36 8.14
N LEU A 250 -7.42 6.94 9.33
CA LEU A 250 -6.34 7.14 10.29
C LEU A 250 -5.72 5.81 10.75
N LEU A 251 -6.54 4.77 10.95
CA LEU A 251 -6.04 3.43 11.29
C LEU A 251 -5.13 2.87 10.20
N MET A 252 -5.58 2.86 8.95
CA MET A 252 -4.79 2.31 7.85
C MET A 252 -3.47 3.08 7.66
N TYR A 253 -3.51 4.42 7.71
CA TYR A 253 -2.30 5.23 7.67
C TYR A 253 -1.39 5.01 8.87
N SER A 254 -1.95 4.83 10.07
CA SER A 254 -1.19 4.49 11.27
C SER A 254 -0.40 3.20 11.08
N VAL A 255 -1.02 2.16 10.53
CA VAL A 255 -0.35 0.88 10.28
C VAL A 255 0.81 1.04 9.29
N ILE A 256 0.59 1.68 8.12
CA ILE A 256 1.66 1.82 7.12
C ILE A 256 2.79 2.72 7.60
N MET A 257 2.51 3.72 8.43
CA MET A 257 3.52 4.61 9.01
C MET A 257 4.36 3.93 10.09
N ALA A 258 3.78 3.02 10.88
CA ALA A 258 4.50 2.23 11.87
C ALA A 258 5.25 1.03 11.26
N PHE A 259 4.79 0.50 10.13
CA PHE A 259 5.35 -0.70 9.51
C PHE A 259 6.84 -0.59 9.18
N GLY A 260 7.31 0.60 8.91
CA GLY A 260 8.66 0.88 8.42
C GLY A 260 8.68 1.12 6.91
N GLY A 261 9.89 1.25 6.34
CA GLY A 261 10.00 1.68 4.94
C GLY A 261 9.64 3.16 4.76
N ILE A 262 9.20 3.53 3.55
CA ILE A 262 8.80 4.91 3.21
C ILE A 262 7.28 4.91 2.97
N PRO A 263 6.48 5.53 3.85
CA PRO A 263 5.04 5.60 3.65
C PRO A 263 4.68 6.61 2.57
N ILE A 264 3.68 6.28 1.76
CA ILE A 264 3.14 7.15 0.72
C ILE A 264 1.73 7.56 1.12
N ILE A 265 1.46 8.86 1.07
CA ILE A 265 0.12 9.44 1.14
C ILE A 265 -0.26 9.82 -0.28
N TYR A 266 -1.36 9.24 -0.79
CA TYR A 266 -1.86 9.63 -2.10
C TYR A 266 -2.62 10.96 -2.00
N MET A 267 -2.40 11.83 -2.99
CA MET A 267 -2.99 13.17 -3.06
C MET A 267 -4.50 13.13 -2.88
N GLY A 268 -5.02 13.92 -1.94
CA GLY A 268 -6.44 14.02 -1.61
C GLY A 268 -6.88 13.11 -0.46
N ASP A 269 -6.15 12.04 -0.15
CA ASP A 269 -6.48 11.18 1.00
C ASP A 269 -6.38 11.94 2.33
N GLU A 270 -5.40 12.85 2.43
CA GLU A 270 -5.19 13.73 3.60
C GLU A 270 -6.31 14.74 3.83
N LEU A 271 -7.14 14.95 2.82
CA LEU A 271 -8.29 15.86 2.87
C LEU A 271 -9.64 15.13 2.95
N GLY A 272 -9.62 13.79 2.87
CA GLY A 272 -10.84 12.99 2.76
C GLY A 272 -11.58 13.21 1.43
N GLN A 273 -10.83 13.48 0.36
CA GLN A 273 -11.40 13.66 -0.97
C GLN A 273 -12.09 12.38 -1.43
N ILE A 274 -13.32 12.51 -1.92
CA ILE A 274 -14.16 11.39 -2.36
C ILE A 274 -14.02 11.15 -3.87
N ASN A 275 -14.65 10.10 -4.36
CA ASN A 275 -14.69 9.77 -5.79
C ASN A 275 -15.22 10.91 -6.63
N ASP A 276 -14.62 11.07 -7.81
CA ASP A 276 -15.17 11.91 -8.88
C ASP A 276 -15.96 11.02 -9.86
N TRP A 277 -17.27 11.09 -9.78
CA TRP A 277 -18.16 10.32 -10.66
C TRP A 277 -18.38 10.98 -12.02
N SER A 278 -17.94 12.24 -12.22
CA SER A 278 -18.12 12.98 -13.46
C SER A 278 -17.36 12.38 -14.65
N PHE A 279 -16.36 11.50 -14.39
CA PHE A 279 -15.64 10.79 -15.44
C PHE A 279 -16.57 10.00 -16.37
N GLN A 280 -17.75 9.59 -15.89
CA GLN A 280 -18.74 8.83 -16.67
C GLN A 280 -19.40 9.68 -17.77
N GLU A 281 -19.36 11.01 -17.63
CA GLU A 281 -19.93 11.94 -18.60
C GLU A 281 -18.99 12.21 -19.78
N ASP A 282 -17.70 11.90 -19.64
CA ASP A 282 -16.71 12.05 -20.70
C ASP A 282 -16.51 10.70 -21.43
N PRO A 283 -16.89 10.60 -22.72
CA PRO A 283 -16.71 9.37 -23.50
C PRO A 283 -15.26 8.87 -23.56
N ALA A 284 -14.27 9.74 -23.41
CA ALA A 284 -12.85 9.36 -23.40
C ALA A 284 -12.43 8.72 -22.08
N MET A 285 -13.15 8.94 -20.99
CA MET A 285 -12.83 8.45 -19.65
C MET A 285 -13.79 7.37 -19.16
N ALA A 286 -15.05 7.36 -19.63
CA ALA A 286 -16.16 6.56 -19.11
C ALA A 286 -15.88 5.05 -19.01
N ASN A 287 -14.98 4.52 -19.85
CA ASN A 287 -14.62 3.10 -19.88
C ASN A 287 -13.48 2.72 -18.93
N ASP A 288 -12.87 3.70 -18.23
CA ASP A 288 -11.78 3.46 -17.27
C ASP A 288 -12.15 4.03 -15.91
N THR A 289 -12.62 3.16 -15.01
CA THR A 289 -13.08 3.57 -13.67
C THR A 289 -11.96 4.14 -12.80
N ARG A 290 -10.68 4.05 -13.20
CA ARG A 290 -9.57 4.67 -12.45
C ARG A 290 -9.65 6.19 -12.44
N TRP A 291 -10.35 6.81 -13.41
CA TRP A 291 -10.56 8.25 -13.41
C TRP A 291 -11.32 8.74 -12.17
N MET A 292 -12.20 7.91 -11.59
CA MET A 292 -12.94 8.27 -10.38
C MET A 292 -12.02 8.58 -9.18
N HIS A 293 -10.87 7.95 -9.12
CA HIS A 293 -9.89 8.15 -8.03
C HIS A 293 -8.65 8.94 -8.45
N ARG A 294 -8.76 9.67 -9.56
CA ARG A 294 -7.79 10.65 -10.03
C ARG A 294 -8.44 12.05 -10.18
N PRO A 295 -9.26 12.48 -9.19
CA PRO A 295 -9.95 13.75 -9.27
C PRO A 295 -8.95 14.92 -9.27
N PHE A 296 -9.36 16.03 -9.84
CA PHE A 296 -8.64 17.28 -9.58
C PHE A 296 -8.68 17.61 -8.09
N MET A 297 -7.62 18.26 -7.61
CA MET A 297 -7.56 18.69 -6.22
C MET A 297 -8.66 19.71 -5.92
N ASP A 298 -9.49 19.41 -4.91
CA ASP A 298 -10.46 20.36 -4.38
C ASP A 298 -9.76 21.35 -3.43
N TRP A 299 -9.31 22.47 -4.02
CA TRP A 299 -8.61 23.52 -3.28
C TRP A 299 -9.48 24.24 -2.26
N ALA A 300 -10.81 24.28 -2.46
CA ALA A 300 -11.75 24.85 -1.49
C ALA A 300 -11.84 23.96 -0.25
N ASN A 301 -11.94 22.64 -0.44
CA ASN A 301 -11.87 21.68 0.65
C ASN A 301 -10.47 21.67 1.29
N ALA A 302 -9.40 21.76 0.51
CA ALA A 302 -8.03 21.85 1.02
C ALA A 302 -7.82 23.05 1.97
N ALA A 303 -8.50 24.17 1.74
CA ALA A 303 -8.47 25.32 2.65
C ALA A 303 -9.08 25.01 4.02
N GLN A 304 -9.99 24.01 4.12
CA GLN A 304 -10.63 23.61 5.38
C GLN A 304 -9.65 22.90 6.34
N ARG A 305 -8.49 22.43 5.88
CA ARG A 305 -7.49 21.72 6.72
C ARG A 305 -7.02 22.52 7.94
N GLN A 306 -7.13 23.84 7.89
CA GLN A 306 -6.77 24.72 9.01
C GLN A 306 -7.85 24.85 10.09
N TYR A 307 -9.06 24.33 9.85
CA TYR A 307 -10.17 24.38 10.80
C TYR A 307 -10.36 23.02 11.48
N PRO A 308 -9.87 22.82 12.74
CA PRO A 308 -9.89 21.50 13.41
C PRO A 308 -11.28 20.88 13.62
N ARG A 309 -12.33 21.71 13.55
CA ARG A 309 -13.73 21.25 13.70
C ARG A 309 -14.35 20.79 12.38
N SER A 310 -13.73 21.08 11.24
CA SER A 310 -14.14 20.50 9.97
C SER A 310 -13.66 19.05 9.87
N MET A 311 -14.36 18.23 9.09
CA MET A 311 -13.94 16.84 8.82
C MET A 311 -12.53 16.80 8.21
N THR A 312 -12.28 17.62 7.20
CA THR A 312 -10.98 17.75 6.53
C THR A 312 -9.88 18.19 7.49
N GLY A 313 -10.16 19.19 8.35
CA GLY A 313 -9.20 19.65 9.35
C GLY A 313 -8.89 18.60 10.42
N TYR A 314 -9.89 17.83 10.86
CA TYR A 314 -9.70 16.73 11.80
C TYR A 314 -8.84 15.61 11.18
N LEU A 315 -9.16 15.18 9.95
CA LEU A 315 -8.40 14.16 9.24
C LEU A 315 -6.97 14.60 8.98
N TYR A 316 -6.78 15.81 8.47
CA TYR A 316 -5.46 16.37 8.20
C TYR A 316 -4.59 16.46 9.46
N ALA A 317 -5.17 16.94 10.57
CA ALA A 317 -4.48 17.00 11.85
C ALA A 317 -4.09 15.60 12.37
N GLY A 318 -4.98 14.61 12.20
CA GLY A 318 -4.71 13.23 12.58
C GLY A 318 -3.55 12.62 11.78
N LEU A 319 -3.54 12.79 10.45
CA LEU A 319 -2.44 12.32 9.60
C LEU A 319 -1.13 13.06 9.92
N ARG A 320 -1.18 14.36 10.13
CA ARG A 320 -0.01 15.16 10.55
C ARG A 320 0.56 14.65 11.87
N LYS A 321 -0.29 14.33 12.85
CA LYS A 321 0.14 13.73 14.12
C LYS A 321 0.86 12.39 13.90
N LEU A 322 0.36 11.54 13.00
CA LEU A 322 1.03 10.28 12.66
C LEU A 322 2.40 10.51 12.02
N VAL A 323 2.54 11.48 11.14
CA VAL A 323 3.83 11.87 10.53
C VAL A 323 4.82 12.37 11.59
N GLU A 324 4.37 13.24 12.50
CA GLU A 324 5.18 13.79 13.60
C GLU A 324 5.59 12.66 14.58
N ALA A 325 4.66 11.78 14.94
CA ALA A 325 4.93 10.62 15.79
C ALA A 325 5.96 9.69 15.16
N ARG A 326 5.82 9.41 13.85
CA ARG A 326 6.80 8.62 13.11
C ARG A 326 8.18 9.25 13.10
N ALA A 327 8.28 10.55 12.84
CA ALA A 327 9.54 11.27 12.79
C ALA A 327 10.27 11.27 14.15
N SER A 328 9.52 11.23 15.24
CA SER A 328 10.05 11.24 16.62
C SER A 328 10.23 9.85 17.22
N THR A 329 9.93 8.76 16.50
CA THR A 329 10.00 7.38 17.01
C THR A 329 11.17 6.61 16.37
N PRO A 330 12.33 6.49 17.06
CA PRO A 330 13.53 5.86 16.50
C PRO A 330 13.35 4.39 16.10
N ALA A 331 12.43 3.65 16.72
CA ALA A 331 12.11 2.27 16.40
C ALA A 331 11.54 2.08 14.98
N ILE A 332 11.06 3.16 14.32
CA ILE A 332 10.55 3.10 12.94
C ILE A 332 11.67 3.29 11.90
N HIS A 333 12.92 3.28 12.30
CA HIS A 333 14.06 3.37 11.40
C HIS A 333 14.09 2.21 10.38
N GLY A 334 14.61 2.46 9.17
CA GLY A 334 14.68 1.46 8.10
C GLY A 334 15.49 0.20 8.43
N ALA A 335 16.45 0.29 9.37
CA ALA A 335 17.22 -0.87 9.84
C ALA A 335 16.54 -1.67 10.95
N ALA A 336 15.38 -1.26 11.45
CA ALA A 336 14.64 -2.02 12.45
C ALA A 336 13.96 -3.25 11.80
N ALA A 337 14.05 -4.41 12.47
CA ALA A 337 13.34 -5.59 12.02
C ALA A 337 11.81 -5.43 12.21
N THR A 338 11.04 -6.06 11.34
CA THR A 338 9.57 -6.03 11.36
C THR A 338 9.07 -7.44 11.67
N HIS A 339 8.32 -7.58 12.76
CA HIS A 339 7.78 -8.87 13.19
C HIS A 339 6.27 -8.75 13.44
N PRO A 340 5.41 -9.31 12.58
CA PRO A 340 4.00 -9.48 12.92
C PRO A 340 3.87 -10.31 14.20
N MET A 341 2.91 -10.00 15.03
CA MET A 341 2.67 -10.74 16.28
C MET A 341 1.25 -11.25 16.33
N TRP A 342 1.06 -12.47 16.79
CA TRP A 342 -0.26 -13.00 17.09
C TRP A 342 -0.79 -12.41 18.38
N THR A 343 -2.07 -12.11 18.41
CA THR A 343 -2.80 -11.66 19.60
C THR A 343 -3.85 -12.69 20.02
N ASP A 344 -4.40 -12.54 21.19
CA ASP A 344 -5.55 -13.31 21.68
C ASP A 344 -6.90 -12.77 21.14
N ASN A 345 -6.86 -11.86 20.17
CA ASN A 345 -8.06 -11.24 19.60
C ASN A 345 -7.94 -11.18 18.06
N PRO A 346 -8.85 -11.84 17.29
CA PRO A 346 -8.79 -11.91 15.84
C PRO A 346 -9.09 -10.57 15.15
N HIS A 347 -9.46 -9.52 15.89
CA HIS A 347 -9.77 -8.19 15.37
C HIS A 347 -8.65 -7.18 15.59
N VAL A 348 -7.61 -7.54 16.35
CA VAL A 348 -6.51 -6.64 16.68
C VAL A 348 -5.21 -7.12 16.06
N PHE A 349 -4.72 -6.36 15.10
CA PHE A 349 -3.40 -6.57 14.49
C PHE A 349 -2.31 -6.06 15.42
N ALA A 350 -1.23 -6.83 15.56
CA ALA A 350 -0.04 -6.43 16.31
C ALA A 350 1.22 -6.56 15.43
N LEU A 351 2.11 -5.56 15.55
CA LEU A 351 3.37 -5.51 14.83
C LEU A 351 4.48 -4.99 15.74
N LEU A 352 5.56 -5.75 15.86
CA LEU A 352 6.77 -5.33 16.56
C LEU A 352 7.77 -4.75 15.57
N ARG A 353 8.25 -3.55 15.87
CA ARG A 353 9.46 -2.97 15.27
C ARG A 353 10.59 -3.12 16.27
N GLN A 354 11.59 -3.90 15.94
CA GLN A 354 12.68 -4.23 16.85
C GLN A 354 14.00 -3.60 16.43
N ARG A 355 14.64 -2.91 17.38
CA ARG A 355 15.94 -2.29 17.21
C ARG A 355 16.78 -2.39 18.47
N ALA A 356 18.12 -2.32 18.34
CA ALA A 356 19.05 -2.41 19.48
C ALA A 356 18.79 -1.37 20.59
N HIS A 357 18.20 -0.21 20.24
CA HIS A 357 17.98 0.91 21.15
C HIS A 357 16.48 1.27 21.29
N GLY A 358 15.63 0.25 21.36
CA GLY A 358 14.20 0.43 21.63
C GLY A 358 13.29 -0.23 20.62
N ASN A 359 12.20 -0.73 21.14
CA ASN A 359 11.16 -1.42 20.40
C ASN A 359 9.91 -0.53 20.27
N LEU A 360 9.13 -0.79 19.22
CA LEU A 360 7.78 -0.26 19.09
C LEU A 360 6.83 -1.43 18.89
N LEU A 361 5.78 -1.50 19.70
CA LEU A 361 4.64 -2.39 19.49
C LEU A 361 3.47 -1.57 18.96
N LEU A 362 3.11 -1.79 17.70
CA LEU A 362 1.86 -1.31 17.11
C LEU A 362 0.75 -2.29 17.50
N LEU A 363 -0.38 -1.76 17.97
CA LEU A 363 -1.67 -2.44 18.08
C LEU A 363 -2.69 -1.69 17.24
N ALA A 364 -3.54 -2.39 16.47
CA ALA A 364 -4.51 -1.79 15.57
C ALA A 364 -5.84 -2.57 15.58
N ASN A 365 -6.91 -1.95 16.03
CA ASN A 365 -8.26 -2.52 16.07
C ASN A 365 -8.98 -2.31 14.74
N PHE A 366 -9.25 -3.38 14.00
CA PHE A 366 -9.98 -3.33 12.71
C PHE A 366 -11.49 -3.53 12.86
N HIS A 367 -12.02 -3.42 14.08
CA HIS A 367 -13.45 -3.64 14.35
C HIS A 367 -14.17 -2.34 14.75
N GLU A 368 -15.47 -2.26 14.46
CA GLU A 368 -16.34 -1.12 14.82
C GLU A 368 -16.74 -1.07 16.29
N HIS A 369 -16.28 -2.02 17.09
CA HIS A 369 -16.49 -2.04 18.55
C HIS A 369 -15.13 -2.03 19.25
N THR A 370 -15.15 -1.57 20.52
CA THR A 370 -13.99 -1.64 21.41
C THR A 370 -13.50 -3.08 21.52
N GLN A 371 -12.21 -3.28 21.34
CA GLN A 371 -11.53 -4.55 21.45
C GLN A 371 -10.46 -4.49 22.55
N SER A 372 -9.98 -5.63 22.99
CA SER A 372 -8.86 -5.67 23.93
C SER A 372 -7.93 -6.85 23.65
N VAL A 373 -6.68 -6.71 24.03
CA VAL A 373 -5.65 -7.75 23.98
C VAL A 373 -4.96 -7.91 25.32
N SER A 374 -4.35 -9.08 25.59
CA SER A 374 -3.57 -9.30 26.80
C SER A 374 -2.40 -8.30 26.88
N ALA A 375 -2.22 -7.71 28.06
CA ALA A 375 -1.06 -6.86 28.34
C ALA A 375 0.28 -7.62 28.35
N ASP A 376 0.26 -8.95 28.30
CA ASP A 376 1.48 -9.78 28.17
C ASP A 376 2.21 -9.54 26.87
N LEU A 377 1.50 -9.07 25.83
CA LEU A 377 2.11 -8.65 24.55
C LEU A 377 3.24 -7.62 24.75
N ILE A 378 3.12 -6.74 25.73
CA ILE A 378 4.16 -5.76 26.08
C ILE A 378 5.47 -6.48 26.42
N GLY A 379 5.39 -7.51 27.27
CA GLY A 379 6.55 -8.31 27.65
C GLY A 379 7.12 -9.13 26.47
N TYR A 380 6.25 -9.74 25.65
CA TYR A 380 6.68 -10.44 24.44
C TYR A 380 7.33 -9.51 23.41
N ALA A 381 6.92 -8.24 23.35
CA ALA A 381 7.54 -7.22 22.53
C ALA A 381 8.88 -6.70 23.10
N GLY A 382 9.29 -7.17 24.27
CA GLY A 382 10.51 -6.71 24.94
C GLY A 382 10.44 -5.28 25.47
N LEU A 383 9.23 -4.76 25.72
CA LEU A 383 8.99 -3.46 26.34
C LEU A 383 8.91 -3.63 27.85
N ILE A 384 10.00 -3.35 28.55
CA ILE A 384 10.14 -3.54 30.01
C ILE A 384 10.96 -2.39 30.63
N PRO A 385 10.60 -1.95 31.87
CA PRO A 385 9.47 -2.42 32.67
C PRO A 385 8.10 -1.93 32.11
N ARG A 386 7.03 -2.64 32.38
CA ARG A 386 5.69 -2.33 31.83
C ARG A 386 5.15 -0.97 32.25
N GLU A 387 5.48 -0.50 33.44
CA GLU A 387 5.11 0.81 33.99
C GLU A 387 5.72 1.98 33.23
N ASP A 388 6.80 1.75 32.50
CA ASP A 388 7.48 2.77 31.68
C ASP A 388 7.01 2.80 30.25
N VAL A 389 6.07 1.93 29.87
CA VAL A 389 5.51 1.91 28.51
C VAL A 389 4.48 3.02 28.33
N ARG A 390 4.60 3.73 27.21
CA ARG A 390 3.64 4.77 26.82
C ARG A 390 3.16 4.57 25.39
N ASP A 391 1.97 5.05 25.11
CA ASP A 391 1.45 5.19 23.76
C ASP A 391 1.91 6.54 23.17
N VAL A 392 2.65 6.51 22.07
CA VAL A 392 3.10 7.72 21.35
C VAL A 392 1.92 8.49 20.76
N LEU A 393 0.83 7.78 20.47
CA LEU A 393 -0.39 8.34 19.90
C LEU A 393 -1.41 8.73 20.95
N ASP A 394 -1.07 8.59 22.26
CA ASP A 394 -2.02 8.87 23.34
C ASP A 394 -2.73 10.20 23.13
N HIS A 395 -4.04 10.14 23.22
CA HIS A 395 -4.92 11.26 23.00
C HIS A 395 -5.60 11.74 24.28
N ASP A 396 -5.72 10.87 25.30
CA ASP A 396 -6.66 11.07 26.38
C ASP A 396 -6.08 10.86 27.80
N GLY A 397 -4.79 10.48 27.93
CA GLY A 397 -4.13 10.20 29.23
C GLY A 397 -4.81 9.04 29.99
N ARG A 398 -5.54 8.17 29.32
CA ARG A 398 -6.17 7.00 29.95
C ARG A 398 -5.12 5.98 30.37
N PRO A 399 -5.33 5.21 31.45
CA PRO A 399 -4.46 4.10 31.80
C PRO A 399 -4.33 3.13 30.62
N LEU A 400 -3.08 2.82 30.24
CA LEU A 400 -2.78 1.92 29.12
C LEU A 400 -3.31 0.49 29.40
N ILE A 401 -3.17 0.04 30.64
CA ILE A 401 -3.56 -1.31 31.09
C ILE A 401 -4.68 -1.20 32.10
N GLN A 402 -5.75 -1.96 31.88
CA GLN A 402 -6.86 -2.14 32.81
C GLN A 402 -7.16 -3.64 32.93
N ASP A 403 -7.21 -4.17 34.14
CA ASP A 403 -7.47 -5.59 34.42
C ASP A 403 -6.61 -6.56 33.59
N GLY A 404 -5.33 -6.24 33.43
CA GLY A 404 -4.39 -7.05 32.65
C GLY A 404 -4.59 -6.99 31.12
N ARG A 405 -5.42 -6.08 30.63
CA ARG A 405 -5.70 -5.93 29.19
C ARG A 405 -5.43 -4.51 28.70
N ILE A 406 -5.12 -4.40 27.42
CA ILE A 406 -5.00 -3.15 26.66
C ILE A 406 -6.27 -3.00 25.82
N PHE A 407 -7.02 -1.93 26.05
CA PHE A 407 -8.24 -1.63 25.30
C PHE A 407 -7.97 -0.68 24.14
N LEU A 408 -8.63 -0.95 23.01
CA LEU A 408 -8.61 -0.12 21.81
C LEU A 408 -10.04 0.20 21.39
N GLU A 409 -10.33 1.48 21.27
CA GLU A 409 -11.61 1.96 20.73
C GLU A 409 -11.84 1.51 19.27
N PRO A 410 -13.05 1.66 18.72
CA PRO A 410 -13.32 1.35 17.33
C PRO A 410 -12.31 2.01 16.38
N TYR A 411 -11.62 1.19 15.56
CA TYR A 411 -10.60 1.63 14.59
C TYR A 411 -9.48 2.47 15.20
N GLU A 412 -9.15 2.23 16.48
CA GLU A 412 -8.02 2.85 17.16
C GLU A 412 -6.72 2.09 16.90
N SER A 413 -5.62 2.82 16.85
CA SER A 413 -4.27 2.27 16.91
C SER A 413 -3.49 2.86 18.08
N LYS A 414 -2.58 2.05 18.66
CA LYS A 414 -1.64 2.46 19.70
C LYS A 414 -0.22 2.13 19.27
N TRP A 415 0.72 3.05 19.51
CA TRP A 415 2.15 2.87 19.28
C TRP A 415 2.87 2.87 20.62
N LEU A 416 3.12 1.66 21.14
CA LEU A 416 3.71 1.47 22.46
C LEU A 416 5.22 1.43 22.37
N ILE A 417 5.89 2.28 23.15
CA ILE A 417 7.35 2.36 23.26
C ILE A 417 7.76 2.48 24.73
N ASP A 418 9.05 2.20 25.04
CA ASP A 418 9.61 2.49 26.35
C ASP A 418 9.74 3.99 26.59
N ARG A 419 9.45 4.47 27.78
CA ARG A 419 9.59 5.90 28.14
C ARG A 419 11.02 6.40 28.12
N LEU A 420 12.00 5.49 28.21
CA LEU A 420 13.42 5.82 28.26
C LEU A 420 14.04 6.08 26.88
N LEU A 421 13.22 6.09 25.84
CA LEU A 421 13.57 6.45 24.46
C LEU A 421 12.88 7.76 24.07
#